data_58986dcde0350c4eb1ac499af9d8620f
#
_entry.id   58986dcde0350c4eb1ac499af9d8620f
#
_cell.length_a   1.000
_cell.length_b   1.000
_cell.length_c   1.000
_cell.angle_alpha   90.00
_cell.angle_beta   90.00
_cell.angle_gamma   90.00
#
_symmetry.space_group_name_H-M   'P 1'
#
loop_
_entity.id
_entity.type
_entity.pdbx_description
1 polymer ?
#
loop_
_entity_poly.entity_id
_entity_poly.type
_entity_poly.pdbx_seq_one_letter_code
_entity_poly.pdbx_strand_id
1 'polypeptide(L)'
;LPAGSSLWMLGTAYDPGPISCGASADGITAAGLKAGRGVVAVDPRVIELGSRLYIEGYGPAVAGDVGGAIKGRRIDLGHDTYEEALAFGRRMVRVHILSRPARPR
;
A
#
# COMPACT_ATOMS: atom_id res chain seq x y z
N LEU A 1 -2.12 14.18 -1.93
CA LEU A 1 -1.10 14.89 -1.13
C LEU A 1 0.13 15.16 -1.96
N PRO A 2 0.73 16.33 -1.83
CA PRO A 2 1.92 16.67 -2.62
C PRO A 2 3.16 15.90 -2.17
N ALA A 3 4.14 15.78 -3.07
CA ALA A 3 5.44 15.24 -2.73
C ALA A 3 6.06 16.05 -1.58
N GLY A 4 6.77 15.36 -0.70
CA GLY A 4 7.32 15.95 0.51
C GLY A 4 6.39 15.95 1.71
N SER A 5 5.11 15.58 1.52
CA SER A 5 4.15 15.46 2.64
C SER A 5 4.41 14.21 3.46
N SER A 6 4.06 14.29 4.74
CA SER A 6 4.06 13.14 5.64
C SER A 6 2.74 13.10 6.39
N LEU A 7 2.25 11.89 6.68
CA LEU A 7 1.03 11.74 7.47
C LEU A 7 1.07 10.43 8.25
N TRP A 8 0.34 10.40 9.36
CA TRP A 8 0.11 9.16 10.11
C TRP A 8 -1.09 8.42 9.52
N MET A 9 -0.94 7.12 9.33
CA MET A 9 -1.99 6.27 8.76
C MET A 9 -2.12 4.99 9.56
N LEU A 10 -3.32 4.42 9.57
CA LEU A 10 -3.51 3.10 10.14
C LEU A 10 -3.00 2.07 9.13
N GLY A 11 -1.93 1.37 9.48
CA GLY A 11 -1.34 0.33 8.65
C GLY A 11 -1.88 -1.04 9.01
N THR A 12 -2.32 -1.76 8.00
CA THR A 12 -2.63 -3.18 8.05
C THR A 12 -1.68 -3.90 7.11
N ALA A 13 -1.72 -5.23 7.07
CA ALA A 13 -0.79 -6.00 6.26
C ALA A 13 -1.51 -7.08 5.47
N TYR A 14 -1.03 -7.34 4.26
CA TYR A 14 -1.57 -8.41 3.43
C TYR A 14 -0.44 -9.11 2.66
N ASP A 15 -0.71 -10.30 2.17
CA ASP A 15 0.17 -11.06 1.30
C ASP A 15 -0.59 -11.43 0.01
N PRO A 16 0.09 -11.88 -1.06
CA PRO A 16 -0.58 -12.19 -2.33
C PRO A 16 -1.36 -13.50 -2.35
N GLY A 17 -1.34 -14.27 -1.25
CA GLY A 17 -2.07 -15.53 -1.17
C GLY A 17 -3.57 -15.36 -1.01
N PRO A 18 -4.34 -16.45 -1.14
CA PRO A 18 -5.81 -16.41 -1.08
C PRO A 18 -6.35 -15.99 0.29
N ILE A 19 -5.59 -16.16 1.36
CA ILE A 19 -6.01 -15.75 2.70
C ILE A 19 -6.21 -14.24 2.78
N SER A 20 -5.31 -13.46 2.15
CA SER A 20 -5.37 -12.00 2.16
C SER A 20 -6.07 -11.41 0.94
N CYS A 21 -5.88 -12.01 -0.23
CA CYS A 21 -6.39 -11.47 -1.51
C CYS A 21 -7.71 -12.10 -1.95
N GLY A 22 -8.14 -13.18 -1.31
CA GLY A 22 -9.39 -13.84 -1.63
C GLY A 22 -9.46 -14.32 -3.06
N ALA A 23 -10.61 -14.13 -3.70
CA ALA A 23 -10.84 -14.60 -5.08
C ALA A 23 -10.01 -13.83 -6.12
N SER A 24 -9.40 -12.72 -5.74
CA SER A 24 -8.56 -11.92 -6.63
C SER A 24 -7.09 -12.32 -6.56
N ALA A 25 -6.77 -13.48 -6.05
CA ALA A 25 -5.40 -13.92 -5.79
C ALA A 25 -4.65 -14.34 -7.06
N ASP A 26 -4.78 -13.57 -8.14
CA ASP A 26 -3.92 -13.68 -9.32
C ASP A 26 -2.58 -12.96 -9.10
N GLY A 27 -2.48 -12.21 -8.00
CA GLY A 27 -1.27 -11.49 -7.62
C GLY A 27 -1.08 -10.16 -8.33
N ILE A 28 -2.08 -9.70 -9.10
CA ILE A 28 -1.98 -8.45 -9.84
C ILE A 28 -2.86 -7.39 -9.17
N THR A 29 -2.28 -6.22 -8.92
CA THR A 29 -2.94 -5.10 -8.24
C THR A 29 -3.68 -4.19 -9.21
N ALA A 30 -4.43 -3.22 -8.68
CA ALA A 30 -5.19 -2.25 -9.47
C ALA A 30 -4.31 -1.46 -10.45
N ALA A 31 -3.05 -1.19 -10.11
CA ALA A 31 -2.12 -0.49 -10.99
C ALA A 31 -1.36 -1.44 -11.92
N GLY A 32 -1.72 -2.73 -11.96
CA GLY A 32 -1.09 -3.72 -12.82
C GLY A 32 0.25 -4.24 -12.30
N LEU A 33 0.55 -4.03 -11.02
CA LEU A 33 1.78 -4.46 -10.40
C LEU A 33 1.59 -5.81 -9.72
N LYS A 34 2.67 -6.56 -9.58
CA LYS A 34 2.62 -7.81 -8.82
C LYS A 34 2.50 -7.48 -7.33
N ALA A 35 1.49 -8.04 -6.67
CA ALA A 35 1.30 -7.87 -5.24
C ALA A 35 2.47 -8.48 -4.47
N GLY A 36 2.78 -7.92 -3.31
CA GLY A 36 3.87 -8.37 -2.47
C GLY A 36 4.54 -7.21 -1.77
N ARG A 37 5.72 -7.46 -1.22
CA ARG A 37 6.44 -6.44 -0.48
C ARG A 37 6.79 -5.26 -1.39
N GLY A 38 6.53 -4.06 -0.88
CA GLY A 38 6.78 -2.81 -1.62
C GLY A 38 5.58 -2.30 -2.38
N VAL A 39 4.48 -3.07 -2.46
CA VAL A 39 3.24 -2.63 -3.10
C VAL A 39 2.16 -2.48 -2.03
N VAL A 40 1.57 -1.30 -1.93
CA VAL A 40 0.61 -1.00 -0.88
C VAL A 40 -0.73 -0.56 -1.46
N ALA A 41 -1.82 -0.91 -0.76
CA ALA A 41 -3.16 -0.48 -1.12
C ALA A 41 -3.50 0.80 -0.37
N VAL A 42 -4.09 1.74 -1.08
CA VAL A 42 -4.41 3.08 -0.55
C VAL A 42 -5.81 3.49 -0.99
N ASP A 43 -6.33 4.55 -0.35
CA ASP A 43 -7.46 5.31 -0.89
C ASP A 43 -6.89 6.32 -1.89
N PRO A 44 -7.21 6.20 -3.18
CA PRO A 44 -6.63 7.10 -4.19
C PRO A 44 -7.04 8.56 -4.02
N ARG A 45 -8.05 8.85 -3.21
CA ARG A 45 -8.42 10.22 -2.85
C ARG A 45 -7.46 10.82 -1.83
N VAL A 46 -6.69 9.99 -1.12
CA VAL A 46 -5.69 10.41 -0.13
C VAL A 46 -4.29 10.34 -0.73
N ILE A 47 -3.95 9.22 -1.35
CA ILE A 47 -2.65 9.02 -1.99
C ILE A 47 -2.90 8.52 -3.41
N GLU A 48 -2.43 9.27 -4.39
CA GLU A 48 -2.65 8.96 -5.80
C GLU A 48 -1.93 7.65 -6.18
N LEU A 49 -2.59 6.78 -6.94
CA LEU A 49 -1.95 5.55 -7.44
C LEU A 49 -0.72 5.91 -8.27
N GLY A 50 0.35 5.16 -8.07
CA GLY A 50 1.64 5.43 -8.70
C GLY A 50 2.58 6.28 -7.86
N SER A 51 2.12 6.82 -6.74
CA SER A 51 2.98 7.59 -5.84
C SER A 51 4.04 6.69 -5.22
N ARG A 52 5.26 7.21 -5.11
CA ARG A 52 6.34 6.54 -4.40
C ARG A 52 6.36 7.02 -2.96
N LEU A 53 6.48 6.09 -2.05
CA LEU A 53 6.37 6.33 -0.62
C LEU A 53 7.57 5.77 0.12
N TYR A 54 7.83 6.31 1.30
CA TYR A 54 8.65 5.66 2.31
C TYR A 54 7.81 5.54 3.58
N ILE A 55 7.72 4.33 4.12
CA ILE A 55 6.88 4.05 5.29
C ILE A 55 7.78 3.59 6.42
N GLU A 56 7.82 4.36 7.51
CA GLU A 56 8.65 4.05 8.67
C GLU A 56 8.23 2.69 9.26
N GLY A 57 9.22 1.84 9.50
CA GLY A 57 8.99 0.48 9.98
C GLY A 57 8.66 -0.54 8.89
N TYR A 58 8.52 -0.10 7.64
CA TYR A 58 8.22 -0.97 6.51
C TYR A 58 9.26 -0.80 5.37
N GLY A 59 9.50 0.44 4.94
CA GLY A 59 10.48 0.74 3.90
C GLY A 59 9.88 1.40 2.66
N PRO A 60 10.64 1.37 1.54
CA PRO A 60 10.18 1.94 0.28
C PRO A 60 8.94 1.21 -0.24
N ALA A 61 8.01 1.98 -0.83
CA ALA A 61 6.74 1.43 -1.31
C ALA A 61 6.23 2.22 -2.51
N VAL A 62 5.33 1.60 -3.27
CA VAL A 62 4.57 2.26 -4.31
C VAL A 62 3.09 2.04 -4.04
N ALA A 63 2.29 3.09 -4.21
CA ALA A 63 0.84 3.01 -4.09
C ALA A 63 0.30 2.32 -5.35
N GLY A 64 0.14 1.01 -5.28
CA GLY A 64 -0.16 0.19 -6.44
C GLY A 64 -1.51 -0.50 -6.42
N ASP A 65 -2.28 -0.35 -5.35
CA ASP A 65 -3.54 -1.07 -5.22
C ASP A 65 -4.58 -0.25 -4.47
N VAL A 66 -5.83 -0.71 -4.55
CA VAL A 66 -6.96 -0.17 -3.81
C VAL A 66 -7.69 -1.32 -3.14
N GLY A 67 -8.50 -1.02 -2.14
CA GLY A 67 -9.31 -2.04 -1.46
C GLY A 67 -10.61 -1.45 -0.96
N GLY A 68 -11.67 -2.26 -0.91
CA GLY A 68 -12.98 -1.82 -0.47
C GLY A 68 -13.00 -1.22 0.93
N ALA A 69 -12.16 -1.73 1.82
CA ALA A 69 -12.04 -1.25 3.19
C ALA A 69 -10.89 -0.25 3.39
N ILE A 70 -10.10 0.04 2.35
CA ILE A 70 -8.95 0.93 2.45
C ILE A 70 -9.39 2.33 2.07
N LYS A 71 -9.95 3.03 3.04
CA LYS A 71 -10.53 4.38 2.87
C LYS A 71 -9.90 5.35 3.85
N GLY A 72 -9.74 6.61 3.42
CA GLY A 72 -9.18 7.66 4.24
C GLY A 72 -7.72 7.39 4.58
N ARG A 73 -7.34 7.60 5.83
CA ARG A 73 -5.97 7.42 6.32
C ARG A 73 -5.70 5.99 6.74
N ARG A 74 -6.04 5.05 5.87
CA ARG A 74 -5.73 3.63 6.03
C ARG A 74 -4.88 3.17 4.86
N ILE A 75 -3.86 2.35 5.15
CA ILE A 75 -2.95 1.82 4.15
C ILE A 75 -2.74 0.33 4.44
N ASP A 76 -2.77 -0.49 3.40
CA ASP A 76 -2.59 -1.93 3.54
C ASP A 76 -1.25 -2.32 2.92
N LEU A 77 -0.34 -2.81 3.75
CA LEU A 77 1.07 -2.97 3.39
C LEU A 77 1.33 -4.38 2.89
N GLY A 78 1.79 -4.48 1.64
CA GLY A 78 2.06 -5.77 1.01
C GLY A 78 3.28 -6.46 1.61
N HIS A 79 3.16 -7.76 1.82
CA HIS A 79 4.24 -8.64 2.28
C HIS A 79 4.30 -9.84 1.35
N ASP A 80 5.43 -10.53 1.33
CA ASP A 80 5.61 -11.66 0.43
C ASP A 80 4.98 -12.93 0.96
N THR A 81 4.87 -13.06 2.28
CA THR A 81 4.30 -14.24 2.93
C THR A 81 3.24 -13.86 3.94
N TYR A 82 2.34 -14.80 4.21
CA TYR A 82 1.33 -14.64 5.25
C TYR A 82 1.95 -14.44 6.63
N GLU A 83 3.04 -15.14 6.93
CA GLU A 83 3.73 -15.05 8.22
C GLU A 83 4.31 -13.64 8.43
N GLU A 84 4.88 -13.04 7.39
CA GLU A 84 5.41 -11.68 7.45
C GLU A 84 4.28 -10.66 7.66
N ALA A 85 3.17 -10.82 6.94
CA ALA A 85 2.00 -9.96 7.10
C ALA A 85 1.44 -10.06 8.52
N LEU A 86 1.33 -11.28 9.03
CA LEU A 86 0.82 -11.53 10.37
C LEU A 86 1.73 -10.92 11.45
N ALA A 87 3.04 -11.04 11.25
CA ALA A 87 4.02 -10.46 12.18
C ALA A 87 3.99 -8.94 12.19
N PHE A 88 3.77 -8.31 11.04
CA PHE A 88 3.63 -6.86 10.97
C PHE A 88 2.37 -6.41 11.72
N GLY A 89 1.26 -7.10 11.50
CA GLY A 89 0.00 -6.85 12.18
C GLY A 89 -0.66 -5.55 11.79
N ARG A 90 -1.21 -4.85 12.78
CA ARG A 90 -1.98 -3.61 12.60
C ARG A 90 -1.39 -2.56 13.52
N ARG A 91 -0.96 -1.43 12.95
CA ARG A 91 -0.33 -0.35 13.74
C ARG A 91 -0.38 0.97 12.99
N MET A 92 -0.25 2.06 13.72
CA MET A 92 -0.06 3.37 13.10
C MET A 92 1.34 3.43 12.49
N VAL A 93 1.42 3.96 11.28
CA VAL A 93 2.68 4.12 10.55
C VAL A 93 2.78 5.55 10.02
N ARG A 94 4.01 6.05 9.95
CA ARG A 94 4.27 7.34 9.33
C ARG A 94 4.64 7.13 7.87
N VAL A 95 3.88 7.77 6.98
CA VAL A 95 4.02 7.63 5.54
C VAL A 95 4.56 8.94 4.97
N HIS A 96 5.64 8.83 4.20
CA HIS A 96 6.25 9.96 3.51
C HIS A 96 5.99 9.83 2.01
N ILE A 97 5.44 10.87 1.41
CA ILE A 97 5.19 10.92 -0.03
C ILE A 97 6.47 11.41 -0.70
N LEU A 98 7.17 10.53 -1.43
CA LEU A 98 8.43 10.87 -2.08
C LEU A 98 8.22 11.51 -3.45
N SER A 99 7.28 10.97 -4.22
CA SER A 99 6.93 11.51 -5.52
C SER A 99 5.51 11.10 -5.88
N ARG A 100 4.90 11.89 -6.76
CA ARG A 100 3.58 11.61 -7.32
C ARG A 100 3.77 11.05 -8.74
N PRO A 101 2.78 10.31 -9.27
CA PRO A 101 2.89 9.81 -10.63
C PRO A 101 2.92 10.97 -11.64
N ALA A 102 3.63 10.77 -12.75
CA ALA A 102 3.60 11.72 -13.84
C ALA A 102 2.19 11.74 -14.45
N ARG A 103 1.66 12.94 -14.70
CA ARG A 103 0.35 13.09 -15.33
C ARG A 103 0.48 13.02 -16.84
N PRO A 104 -0.44 12.34 -17.53
CA PRO A 104 -0.47 12.37 -19.00
C PRO A 104 -0.70 13.79 -19.48
N ARG A 105 -0.09 14.10 -20.60
CA ARG A 105 -0.25 15.40 -21.25
C ARG A 105 -1.29 15.34 -22.34
#